data_a9f3d285c89b5ba14b7bf310177f886a
#
_entry.id   a9f3d285c89b5ba14b7bf310177f886a
#
_cell.length_a   1.000
_cell.length_b   1.000
_cell.length_c   1.000
_cell.angle_alpha   90.00
_cell.angle_beta   90.00
_cell.angle_gamma   90.00
#
_symmetry.space_group_name_H-M   'P 1'
#
loop_
_entity.id
_entity.type
_entity.pdbx_description
1 polymer ?
#
loop_
_entity_poly.entity_id
_entity_poly.type
_entity_poly.pdbx_seq_one_letter_code
_entity_poly.pdbx_strand_id
1 'polypeptide(L)'
;ESHNTIMLEGHDQMLKGDRFIWYNWSQAEWSSLKETENTYIFEGKVSCFTYLNKEIKHYRKIVKWKNTCKWEIEDCIDGNPKNMNMRQLWHTNKDNLSLESNGETVDTEQLCSNYYGQTTKCRQIEFQTKNSSIKTILQFI
;
A
#
# COMPACT_ATOMS: atom_id res chain seq x y z
N GLU A 1 4.85 -3.91 -8.52
CA GLU A 1 3.57 -3.17 -8.66
C GLU A 1 2.32 -4.06 -8.53
N SER A 2 2.43 -5.31 -8.09
CA SER A 2 1.31 -6.27 -8.06
C SER A 2 0.59 -6.37 -6.71
N HIS A 3 0.92 -5.53 -5.74
CA HIS A 3 0.37 -5.57 -4.38
C HIS A 3 -0.29 -4.26 -3.99
N ASN A 4 -1.32 -4.34 -3.13
CA ASN A 4 -1.96 -3.18 -2.50
C ASN A 4 -1.04 -2.62 -1.40
N THR A 5 -0.06 -1.85 -1.82
CA THR A 5 1.00 -1.32 -0.97
C THR A 5 1.44 0.06 -1.43
N ILE A 6 2.52 0.57 -0.86
CA ILE A 6 3.14 1.81 -1.30
C ILE A 6 4.39 1.55 -2.13
N MET A 7 4.68 2.50 -3.01
CA MET A 7 5.93 2.66 -3.74
C MET A 7 6.47 4.07 -3.54
N LEU A 8 7.76 4.26 -3.72
CA LEU A 8 8.40 5.57 -3.82
C LEU A 8 8.81 5.80 -5.28
N GLU A 9 8.09 6.68 -5.98
CA GLU A 9 8.24 6.86 -7.44
C GLU A 9 8.15 5.50 -8.19
N GLY A 10 9.18 5.11 -8.91
CA GLY A 10 9.28 3.82 -9.62
C GLY A 10 9.98 2.71 -8.82
N HIS A 11 10.22 2.91 -7.51
CA HIS A 11 10.98 1.98 -6.69
C HIS A 11 10.08 0.99 -5.95
N ASP A 12 10.38 -0.30 -6.09
CA ASP A 12 9.80 -1.37 -5.27
C ASP A 12 10.40 -1.35 -3.85
N GLN A 13 9.68 -1.92 -2.88
CA GLN A 13 10.12 -1.99 -1.47
C GLN A 13 11.43 -2.75 -1.25
N MET A 14 11.75 -3.67 -2.17
CA MET A 14 12.98 -4.45 -2.23
C MET A 14 13.64 -4.25 -3.58
N LEU A 15 14.95 -4.39 -3.66
CA LEU A 15 15.68 -4.33 -4.93
C LEU A 15 15.52 -5.64 -5.70
N LYS A 16 14.92 -5.56 -6.88
CA LYS A 16 14.79 -6.70 -7.77
C LYS A 16 16.13 -7.02 -8.43
N GLY A 17 16.58 -8.26 -8.29
CA GLY A 17 17.70 -8.85 -9.03
C GLY A 17 17.23 -9.63 -10.25
N ASP A 18 18.07 -10.54 -10.73
CA ASP A 18 17.75 -11.41 -11.87
C ASP A 18 16.70 -12.47 -11.48
N ARG A 19 15.78 -12.75 -12.40
CA ARG A 19 14.74 -13.78 -12.26
C ARG A 19 13.90 -13.60 -10.99
N PHE A 20 14.11 -14.49 -9.98
CA PHE A 20 13.35 -14.51 -8.71
C PHE A 20 14.17 -14.01 -7.52
N ILE A 21 15.32 -13.38 -7.76
CA ILE A 21 16.20 -12.91 -6.70
C ILE A 21 15.75 -11.51 -6.28
N TRP A 22 15.61 -11.32 -4.96
CA TRP A 22 15.34 -10.03 -4.33
C TRP A 22 16.43 -9.72 -3.32
N TYR A 23 16.90 -8.48 -3.32
CA TYR A 23 17.88 -7.96 -2.37
C TYR A 23 17.21 -6.92 -1.46
N ASN A 24 17.87 -6.63 -0.34
CA ASN A 24 17.40 -5.61 0.61
C ASN A 24 15.97 -5.88 1.07
N TRP A 25 15.75 -7.09 1.57
CA TRP A 25 14.44 -7.57 1.98
C TRP A 25 13.80 -6.66 3.02
N SER A 26 12.52 -6.36 2.85
CA SER A 26 11.72 -5.67 3.84
C SER A 26 11.66 -6.48 5.13
N GLN A 27 11.82 -5.80 6.27
CA GLN A 27 11.82 -6.41 7.60
C GLN A 27 10.73 -5.81 8.47
N ALA A 28 9.87 -6.66 9.01
CA ALA A 28 8.88 -6.24 10.00
C ALA A 28 9.60 -5.80 11.30
N GLU A 29 9.28 -4.60 11.78
CA GLU A 29 9.79 -4.10 13.05
C GLU A 29 8.83 -4.42 14.19
N TRP A 30 7.56 -4.14 13.99
CA TRP A 30 6.50 -4.47 14.94
C TRP A 30 5.13 -4.43 14.26
N SER A 31 4.15 -5.06 14.88
CA SER A 31 2.73 -4.94 14.57
C SER A 31 1.86 -5.06 15.80
N SER A 32 0.68 -4.50 15.76
CA SER A 32 -0.34 -4.64 16.79
C SER A 32 -1.73 -4.76 16.19
N LEU A 33 -2.58 -5.50 16.86
CA LEU A 33 -4.01 -5.57 16.56
C LEU A 33 -4.79 -5.26 17.83
N LYS A 34 -5.65 -4.25 17.78
CA LYS A 34 -6.52 -3.84 18.86
C LYS A 34 -7.97 -3.96 18.45
N GLU A 35 -8.81 -4.41 19.36
CA GLU A 35 -10.24 -4.44 19.21
C GLU A 35 -10.87 -3.45 20.17
N THR A 36 -11.82 -2.67 19.66
CA THR A 36 -12.70 -1.81 20.45
C THR A 36 -14.14 -2.28 20.30
N GLU A 37 -15.07 -1.62 20.94
CA GLU A 37 -16.50 -1.91 20.79
C GLU A 37 -16.93 -1.87 19.32
N ASN A 38 -16.47 -0.86 18.56
CA ASN A 38 -16.95 -0.55 17.21
C ASN A 38 -15.94 -0.82 16.09
N THR A 39 -14.66 -1.06 16.40
CA THR A 39 -13.60 -1.17 15.39
C THR A 39 -12.59 -2.25 15.70
N TYR A 40 -11.94 -2.75 14.63
CA TYR A 40 -10.64 -3.39 14.68
C TYR A 40 -9.59 -2.40 14.16
N ILE A 41 -8.46 -2.30 14.86
CA ILE A 41 -7.36 -1.39 14.50
C ILE A 41 -6.09 -2.24 14.36
N PHE A 42 -5.57 -2.31 13.16
CA PHE A 42 -4.26 -2.87 12.87
C PHE A 42 -3.26 -1.74 12.68
N GLU A 43 -2.06 -1.89 13.25
CA GLU A 43 -0.92 -1.00 13.05
C GLU A 43 0.33 -1.85 12.82
N GLY A 44 1.18 -1.44 11.88
CA GLY A 44 2.42 -2.15 11.62
C GLY A 44 3.47 -1.23 11.01
N LYS A 45 4.73 -1.56 11.28
CA LYS A 45 5.90 -0.84 10.77
C LYS A 45 6.90 -1.80 10.17
N VAL A 46 7.42 -1.47 9.00
CA VAL A 46 8.43 -2.25 8.30
C VAL A 46 9.58 -1.36 7.83
N SER A 47 10.80 -1.88 7.90
CA SER A 47 11.95 -1.34 7.18
C SER A 47 11.83 -1.77 5.72
N CYS A 48 11.87 -0.85 4.78
CA CYS A 48 11.77 -1.12 3.35
C CYS A 48 12.55 -0.08 2.55
N PHE A 49 12.71 -0.27 1.25
CA PHE A 49 13.51 0.60 0.37
C PHE A 49 14.94 0.83 0.90
N THR A 50 15.48 -0.12 1.66
CA THR A 50 16.77 0.04 2.37
C THR A 50 17.97 0.19 1.43
N TYR A 51 17.80 -0.14 0.15
CA TYR A 51 18.79 0.13 -0.90
C TYR A 51 18.83 1.61 -1.32
N LEU A 52 17.76 2.37 -1.08
CA LEU A 52 17.73 3.82 -1.27
C LEU A 52 18.27 4.56 -0.04
N ASN A 53 17.77 4.17 1.13
CA ASN A 53 18.23 4.66 2.43
C ASN A 53 17.81 3.69 3.52
N LYS A 54 18.74 3.30 4.41
CA LYS A 54 18.51 2.37 5.52
C LYS A 54 17.50 2.87 6.56
N GLU A 55 17.28 4.18 6.62
CA GLU A 55 16.36 4.81 7.56
C GLU A 55 14.91 4.84 7.06
N ILE A 56 14.64 4.41 5.83
CA ILE A 56 13.26 4.43 5.31
C ILE A 56 12.42 3.39 6.03
N LYS A 57 11.30 3.85 6.59
CA LYS A 57 10.31 3.04 7.28
C LYS A 57 8.93 3.31 6.69
N HIS A 58 8.17 2.24 6.48
CA HIS A 58 6.76 2.32 6.13
C HIS A 58 5.93 1.92 7.35
N TYR A 59 5.04 2.79 7.73
CA TYR A 59 4.01 2.56 8.74
C TYR A 59 2.66 2.47 8.06
N ARG A 60 1.86 1.44 8.39
CA ARG A 60 0.47 1.29 7.95
C ARG A 60 -0.45 1.13 9.14
N LYS A 61 -1.52 1.92 9.16
CA LYS A 61 -2.65 1.79 10.06
C LYS A 61 -3.91 1.46 9.28
N ILE A 62 -4.66 0.48 9.74
CA ILE A 62 -5.96 0.09 9.16
C ILE A 62 -7.00 0.12 10.27
N VAL A 63 -8.08 0.86 10.07
CA VAL A 63 -9.25 0.86 10.94
C VAL A 63 -10.41 0.24 10.18
N LYS A 64 -10.97 -0.86 10.70
CA LYS A 64 -12.15 -1.53 10.16
C LYS A 64 -13.33 -1.32 11.11
N TRP A 65 -14.42 -0.75 10.62
CA TRP A 65 -15.68 -0.66 11.37
C TRP A 65 -16.42 -1.99 11.36
N LYS A 66 -16.84 -2.48 12.53
CA LYS A 66 -17.47 -3.80 12.69
C LYS A 66 -18.81 -3.91 11.94
N ASN A 67 -19.59 -2.85 11.97
CA ASN A 67 -20.97 -2.85 11.47
C ASN A 67 -21.12 -2.30 10.05
N THR A 68 -20.03 -2.03 9.34
CA THR A 68 -20.05 -1.48 7.99
C THR A 68 -18.97 -2.15 7.14
N CYS A 69 -19.14 -2.15 5.82
CA CYS A 69 -18.08 -2.56 4.89
C CYS A 69 -17.14 -1.40 4.57
N LYS A 70 -16.60 -0.76 5.63
CA LYS A 70 -15.73 0.42 5.52
C LYS A 70 -14.42 0.19 6.23
N TRP A 71 -13.33 0.62 5.59
CA TRP A 71 -11.96 0.65 6.13
C TRP A 71 -11.36 2.04 5.93
N GLU A 72 -10.60 2.50 6.89
CA GLU A 72 -9.69 3.64 6.72
C GLU A 72 -8.26 3.12 6.77
N ILE A 73 -7.47 3.48 5.79
CA ILE A 73 -6.08 3.08 5.66
C ILE A 73 -5.21 4.34 5.65
N GLU A 74 -4.23 4.38 6.52
CA GLU A 74 -3.22 5.42 6.54
C GLU A 74 -1.85 4.78 6.33
N ASP A 75 -1.15 5.23 5.31
CA ASP A 75 0.24 4.88 5.03
C ASP A 75 1.13 6.09 5.26
N CYS A 76 2.21 5.90 6.02
CA CYS A 76 3.23 6.92 6.26
C CYS A 76 4.61 6.38 5.88
N ILE A 77 5.45 7.26 5.32
CA ILE A 77 6.85 6.98 5.04
C ILE A 77 7.74 7.95 5.82
N ASP A 78 8.60 7.40 6.67
CA ASP A 78 9.70 8.12 7.30
C ASP A 78 11.00 7.93 6.48
N GLY A 79 11.91 8.90 6.56
CA GLY A 79 13.25 8.77 5.98
C GLY A 79 13.32 8.86 4.46
N ASN A 80 12.29 9.39 3.78
CA ASN A 80 12.29 9.61 2.34
C ASN A 80 13.39 10.62 1.93
N PRO A 81 14.50 10.17 1.30
CA PRO A 81 15.74 10.98 1.22
C PRO A 81 15.67 12.15 0.23
N LYS A 82 14.77 12.10 -0.73
CA LYS A 82 14.68 13.06 -1.85
C LYS A 82 13.29 13.64 -2.01
N ASN A 83 12.46 13.52 -0.99
CA ASN A 83 11.04 13.89 -1.09
C ASN A 83 10.38 13.25 -2.32
N MET A 84 10.67 11.96 -2.54
CA MET A 84 10.12 11.19 -3.66
C MET A 84 8.61 11.12 -3.53
N ASN A 85 7.93 11.08 -4.67
CA ASN A 85 6.49 10.93 -4.72
C ASN A 85 6.07 9.57 -4.13
N MET A 86 5.26 9.57 -3.09
CA MET A 86 4.69 8.37 -2.52
C MET A 86 3.45 7.96 -3.33
N ARG A 87 3.38 6.71 -3.72
CA ARG A 87 2.32 6.11 -4.53
C ARG A 87 1.68 4.96 -3.73
N GLN A 88 0.41 5.07 -3.41
CA GLN A 88 -0.37 4.00 -2.79
C GLN A 88 -1.17 3.28 -3.88
N LEU A 89 -0.96 1.98 -4.03
CA LEU A 89 -1.54 1.17 -5.10
C LEU A 89 -2.72 0.33 -4.59
N TRP A 90 -3.80 0.32 -5.37
CA TRP A 90 -4.98 -0.51 -5.14
C TRP A 90 -5.37 -1.25 -6.42
N HIS A 91 -5.51 -2.57 -6.34
CA HIS A 91 -5.95 -3.41 -7.45
C HIS A 91 -7.33 -3.97 -7.14
N THR A 92 -8.25 -3.83 -8.07
CA THR A 92 -9.62 -4.33 -7.90
C THR A 92 -10.24 -4.75 -9.22
N ASN A 93 -11.09 -5.79 -9.16
CA ASN A 93 -12.01 -6.18 -10.23
C ASN A 93 -13.47 -5.98 -9.79
N LYS A 94 -13.70 -5.18 -8.71
CA LYS A 94 -15.03 -4.96 -8.15
C LYS A 94 -15.54 -3.57 -8.51
N ASP A 95 -16.68 -3.53 -9.20
CA ASP A 95 -17.34 -2.27 -9.58
C ASP A 95 -18.04 -1.59 -8.41
N ASN A 96 -18.35 -2.37 -7.34
CA ASN A 96 -18.99 -1.88 -6.13
C ASN A 96 -17.99 -1.45 -5.03
N LEU A 97 -16.73 -1.19 -5.38
CA LEU A 97 -15.72 -0.68 -4.47
C LEU A 97 -15.50 0.80 -4.69
N SER A 98 -15.72 1.61 -3.66
CA SER A 98 -15.34 3.03 -3.61
C SER A 98 -14.01 3.17 -2.90
N LEU A 99 -13.12 3.98 -3.48
CA LEU A 99 -11.84 4.39 -2.91
C LEU A 99 -11.76 5.91 -2.96
N GLU A 100 -11.59 6.55 -1.80
CA GLU A 100 -11.42 7.99 -1.65
C GLU A 100 -10.13 8.27 -0.91
N SER A 101 -9.32 9.22 -1.36
CA SER A 101 -8.04 9.53 -0.75
C SER A 101 -7.74 11.03 -0.77
N ASN A 102 -6.81 11.45 0.07
CA ASN A 102 -6.23 12.79 0.05
C ASN A 102 -5.07 12.95 -0.95
N GLY A 103 -4.70 11.88 -1.66
CA GLY A 103 -3.71 11.92 -2.74
C GLY A 103 -4.32 12.25 -4.10
N GLU A 104 -3.47 12.63 -5.05
CA GLU A 104 -3.85 12.76 -6.45
C GLU A 104 -4.17 11.37 -7.03
N THR A 105 -5.30 11.24 -7.70
CA THR A 105 -5.78 9.95 -8.22
C THR A 105 -5.30 9.71 -9.64
N VAL A 106 -4.71 8.54 -9.88
CA VAL A 106 -4.40 8.01 -11.20
C VAL A 106 -5.07 6.64 -11.34
N ASP A 107 -5.87 6.48 -12.40
CA ASP A 107 -6.62 5.25 -12.67
C ASP A 107 -6.11 4.62 -13.95
N THR A 108 -5.70 3.36 -13.89
CA THR A 108 -5.09 2.64 -15.00
C THR A 108 -5.57 1.19 -15.06
N GLU A 109 -5.40 0.56 -16.22
CA GLU A 109 -5.60 -0.87 -16.38
C GLU A 109 -4.26 -1.59 -16.22
N GLN A 110 -4.24 -2.66 -15.44
CA GLN A 110 -3.07 -3.50 -15.19
C GLN A 110 -3.42 -4.99 -15.32
N LEU A 111 -2.42 -5.83 -15.23
CA LEU A 111 -2.59 -7.28 -15.19
C LEU A 111 -2.53 -7.79 -13.74
N CYS A 112 -3.54 -8.54 -13.36
CA CYS A 112 -3.59 -9.27 -12.11
C CYS A 112 -3.50 -10.78 -12.36
N SER A 113 -2.93 -11.51 -11.42
CA SER A 113 -2.89 -12.98 -11.46
C SER A 113 -3.50 -13.53 -10.17
N ASN A 114 -4.70 -14.07 -10.26
CA ASN A 114 -5.37 -14.75 -9.14
C ASN A 114 -4.99 -16.22 -9.06
N TYR A 115 -4.47 -16.80 -10.15
CA TYR A 115 -4.05 -18.18 -10.25
C TYR A 115 -2.73 -18.30 -11.00
N TYR A 116 -1.94 -19.32 -10.66
CA TYR A 116 -0.67 -19.59 -11.33
C TYR A 116 -0.83 -19.76 -12.85
N GLY A 117 -0.01 -19.03 -13.61
CA GLY A 117 -0.01 -19.10 -15.08
C GLY A 117 -1.18 -18.40 -15.76
N GLN A 118 -2.08 -17.73 -15.02
CA GLN A 118 -3.20 -16.98 -15.59
C GLN A 118 -3.08 -15.49 -15.24
N THR A 119 -3.26 -14.65 -16.23
CA THR A 119 -3.35 -13.19 -16.04
C THR A 119 -4.68 -12.67 -16.56
N THR A 120 -5.28 -11.78 -15.82
CA THR A 120 -6.50 -11.06 -16.21
C THR A 120 -6.28 -9.56 -16.07
N LYS A 121 -7.03 -8.78 -16.83
CA LYS A 121 -7.03 -7.34 -16.65
C LYS A 121 -7.70 -6.99 -15.32
N CYS A 122 -7.13 -6.03 -14.62
CA CYS A 122 -7.72 -5.43 -13.43
C CYS A 122 -7.54 -3.92 -13.45
N ARG A 123 -8.39 -3.22 -12.73
CA ARG A 123 -8.26 -1.80 -12.50
C ARG A 123 -7.22 -1.57 -11.41
N GLN A 124 -6.23 -0.72 -11.68
CA GLN A 124 -5.30 -0.19 -10.70
C GLN A 124 -5.65 1.27 -10.42
N ILE A 125 -5.99 1.55 -9.18
CA ILE A 125 -6.18 2.90 -8.68
C ILE A 125 -4.95 3.26 -7.86
N GLU A 126 -4.36 4.39 -8.17
CA GLU A 126 -3.15 4.87 -7.52
C GLU A 126 -3.41 6.25 -6.93
N PHE A 127 -3.03 6.43 -5.66
CA PHE A 127 -3.05 7.72 -5.00
C PHE A 127 -1.62 8.21 -4.80
N GLN A 128 -1.33 9.43 -5.25
CA GLN A 128 0.02 10.00 -5.26
C GLN A 128 0.10 11.23 -4.38
N THR A 129 1.22 11.39 -3.67
CA THR A 129 1.52 12.60 -2.90
C THR A 129 3.02 12.78 -2.67
N LYS A 130 3.45 14.03 -2.53
CA LYS A 130 4.79 14.39 -2.01
C LYS A 130 4.82 14.52 -0.49
N ASN A 131 3.67 14.44 0.17
CA ASN A 131 3.60 14.41 1.62
C ASN A 131 4.10 13.06 2.16
N SER A 132 4.41 13.00 3.44
CA SER A 132 4.88 11.77 4.11
C SER A 132 3.75 10.77 4.41
N SER A 133 2.49 11.13 4.16
CA SER A 133 1.33 10.25 4.43
C SER A 133 0.23 10.34 3.38
N ILE A 134 -0.45 9.20 3.17
CA ILE A 134 -1.69 9.08 2.39
C ILE A 134 -2.75 8.42 3.28
N LYS A 135 -3.95 9.01 3.30
CA LYS A 135 -5.14 8.43 3.92
C LYS A 135 -6.14 8.02 2.85
N THR A 136 -6.64 6.80 2.94
CA THR A 136 -7.62 6.26 2.00
C THR A 136 -8.79 5.64 2.75
N ILE A 137 -9.99 5.96 2.30
CA ILE A 137 -11.23 5.30 2.71
C ILE A 137 -11.59 4.29 1.63
N LEU A 138 -11.75 3.04 2.02
CA LEU A 138 -12.23 1.95 1.19
C LEU A 138 -13.61 1.53 1.69
N GLN A 139 -14.59 1.49 0.80
CA GLN A 139 -15.96 1.12 1.15
C GLN A 139 -16.60 0.30 0.02
N PHE A 140 -17.29 -0.79 0.37
CA PHE A 140 -18.20 -1.47 -0.54
C PHE A 140 -19.57 -0.79 -0.50
N ILE A 141 -20.09 -0.51 -1.70
CA ILE A 141 -21.38 0.16 -1.94
C ILE A 141 -22.46 -0.90 -2.21
#